data_20b0a89233ebb78e7e06939d2e3f6b5a
#
_entry.id   20b0a89233ebb78e7e06939d2e3f6b5a
#
_cell.length_a   1.000
_cell.length_b   1.000
_cell.length_c   1.000
_cell.angle_alpha   90.00
_cell.angle_beta   90.00
_cell.angle_gamma   90.00
#
_symmetry.space_group_name_H-M   'P 1'
#
loop_
_entity.id
_entity.type
_entity.pdbx_description
1 polymer ?
#
loop_
_entity_poly.entity_id
_entity_poly.type
_entity_poly.pdbx_seq_one_letter_code
_entity_poly.pdbx_strand_id
1 'polypeptide(L)'
;MNKTTKTAGAGVAALAMVALTAGAASAESTLIKIGKYGELSATHNIAWIKLKVTCSPDTTSAEADLYLTQVTHGTVQTQEAAVSFYNSVECSGNEEAVWIPVRRPTGGYKWVKGAARVSDVNIVTEDPSGDFYSHLDGRTVHLR
;
A
#
# COMPACT_ATOMS: atom_id res chain seq x y z
N MET A 1 -51.34 60.00 -31.49
CA MET A 1 -51.02 58.89 -32.38
C MET A 1 -49.65 58.36 -32.00
N ASN A 2 -49.59 57.44 -31.12
CA ASN A 2 -48.31 56.91 -30.68
C ASN A 2 -48.22 55.45 -30.99
N LYS A 3 -47.25 55.13 -31.82
CA LYS A 3 -46.90 53.75 -32.14
C LYS A 3 -45.90 53.24 -31.12
N THR A 4 -46.34 52.34 -30.29
CA THR A 4 -45.46 51.61 -29.35
C THR A 4 -44.85 50.41 -30.06
N THR A 5 -43.52 50.47 -30.26
CA THR A 5 -42.73 49.36 -30.75
C THR A 5 -42.42 48.42 -29.60
N LYS A 6 -42.90 47.22 -29.65
CA LYS A 6 -42.51 46.16 -28.71
C LYS A 6 -41.22 45.51 -29.22
N THR A 7 -40.15 45.71 -28.51
CA THR A 7 -38.92 44.98 -28.70
C THR A 7 -39.02 43.58 -28.04
N ALA A 8 -38.98 42.56 -28.85
CA ALA A 8 -38.87 41.21 -28.39
C ALA A 8 -37.43 40.93 -27.87
N GLY A 9 -37.31 40.70 -26.58
CA GLY A 9 -36.06 40.27 -26.00
C GLY A 9 -35.80 38.79 -26.33
N ALA A 10 -34.77 38.58 -27.12
CA ALA A 10 -34.25 37.23 -27.34
C ALA A 10 -33.51 36.78 -26.07
N GLY A 11 -34.11 35.85 -25.38
CA GLY A 11 -33.44 35.17 -24.28
C GLY A 11 -32.38 34.23 -24.82
N VAL A 12 -31.14 34.58 -24.58
CA VAL A 12 -30.03 33.70 -24.82
C VAL A 12 -30.02 32.64 -23.68
N ALA A 13 -30.48 31.45 -23.99
CA ALA A 13 -30.30 30.32 -23.10
C ALA A 13 -28.82 29.93 -23.14
N ALA A 14 -28.08 30.36 -22.12
CA ALA A 14 -26.73 29.86 -21.88
C ALA A 14 -26.89 28.42 -21.44
N LEU A 15 -26.65 27.49 -22.35
CA LEU A 15 -26.37 26.11 -22.05
C LEU A 15 -25.04 26.07 -21.27
N ALA A 16 -25.12 26.02 -19.96
CA ALA A 16 -24.02 25.66 -19.12
C ALA A 16 -23.70 24.18 -19.44
N MET A 17 -22.74 23.95 -20.30
CA MET A 17 -22.07 22.66 -20.39
C MET A 17 -21.37 22.46 -19.06
N VAL A 18 -21.98 21.72 -18.16
CA VAL A 18 -21.29 21.08 -17.08
C VAL A 18 -20.39 20.04 -17.74
N ALA A 19 -19.16 20.41 -17.99
CA ALA A 19 -18.12 19.45 -18.24
C ALA A 19 -18.02 18.61 -16.96
N LEU A 20 -18.70 17.48 -16.97
CA LEU A 20 -18.34 16.38 -16.11
C LEU A 20 -16.91 16.00 -16.52
N THR A 21 -15.95 16.67 -15.95
CA THR A 21 -14.65 16.05 -15.79
C THR A 21 -14.93 14.84 -14.94
N ALA A 22 -15.09 13.69 -15.60
CA ALA A 22 -14.84 12.42 -14.96
C ALA A 22 -13.44 12.58 -14.38
N GLY A 23 -13.37 12.91 -13.08
CA GLY A 23 -12.12 12.88 -12.37
C GLY A 23 -11.56 11.51 -12.70
N ALA A 24 -10.37 11.48 -13.29
CA ALA A 24 -9.62 10.25 -13.38
C ALA A 24 -9.77 9.66 -11.98
N ALA A 25 -10.38 8.47 -11.88
CA ALA A 25 -10.38 7.75 -10.63
C ALA A 25 -8.92 7.70 -10.27
N SER A 26 -8.53 8.49 -9.26
CA SER A 26 -7.18 8.48 -8.78
C SER A 26 -6.94 7.02 -8.45
N ALA A 27 -5.99 6.39 -9.17
CA ALA A 27 -5.56 5.06 -8.83
C ALA A 27 -5.38 5.08 -7.31
N GLU A 28 -6.23 4.34 -6.61
CA GLU A 28 -6.22 4.37 -5.15
C GLU A 28 -4.85 3.90 -4.77
N SER A 29 -4.04 4.83 -4.29
CA SER A 29 -2.69 4.54 -3.84
C SER A 29 -2.82 3.40 -2.84
N THR A 30 -2.13 2.30 -3.10
CA THR A 30 -2.07 1.16 -2.19
C THR A 30 -1.70 1.68 -0.81
N LEU A 31 -2.65 1.63 0.12
CA LEU A 31 -2.42 2.10 1.47
C LEU A 31 -1.67 1.00 2.22
N ILE A 32 -0.51 1.35 2.78
CA ILE A 32 0.32 0.43 3.54
C ILE A 32 0.27 0.81 5.02
N LYS A 33 0.05 -0.18 5.88
CA LYS A 33 0.25 -0.05 7.32
C LYS A 33 1.06 -1.23 7.82
N ILE A 34 2.08 -0.95 8.62
CA ILE A 34 2.88 -1.99 9.28
C ILE A 34 2.20 -2.37 10.60
N GLY A 35 1.97 -3.65 10.83
CA GLY A 35 1.44 -4.15 12.09
C GLY A 35 2.37 -3.83 13.27
N LYS A 36 1.79 -3.68 14.45
CA LYS A 36 2.55 -3.42 15.70
C LYS A 36 3.38 -4.63 16.13
N TYR A 37 2.93 -5.82 15.82
CA TYR A 37 3.53 -7.08 16.23
C TYR A 37 3.93 -7.90 15.02
N GLY A 38 5.10 -8.56 15.12
CA GLY A 38 5.50 -9.66 14.26
C GLY A 38 5.46 -10.98 15.02
N GLU A 39 5.40 -12.08 14.31
CA GLU A 39 5.34 -13.42 14.88
C GLU A 39 6.60 -14.21 14.54
N LEU A 40 7.10 -14.96 15.51
CA LEU A 40 8.26 -15.82 15.28
C LEU A 40 7.81 -17.23 14.95
N SER A 41 8.47 -17.88 13.98
CA SER A 41 8.35 -19.31 13.81
C SER A 41 8.84 -20.06 15.05
N ALA A 42 8.38 -21.30 15.25
CA ALA A 42 8.79 -22.11 16.40
C ALA A 42 10.31 -22.28 16.52
N THR A 43 11.02 -22.27 15.40
CA THR A 43 12.49 -22.34 15.34
C THR A 43 13.19 -20.99 15.42
N HIS A 44 12.44 -19.89 15.40
CA HIS A 44 12.93 -18.52 15.32
C HIS A 44 13.80 -18.21 14.08
N ASN A 45 13.71 -19.03 13.06
CA ASN A 45 14.42 -18.82 11.80
C ASN A 45 13.67 -17.86 10.87
N ILE A 46 12.39 -17.65 11.12
CA ILE A 46 11.52 -16.77 10.34
C ILE A 46 10.80 -15.84 11.31
N ALA A 47 10.83 -14.56 10.98
CA ALA A 47 9.95 -13.55 11.57
C ALA A 47 8.88 -13.19 10.54
N TRP A 48 7.62 -13.29 10.91
CA TRP A 48 6.49 -12.94 10.08
C TRP A 48 6.09 -11.49 10.38
N ILE A 49 6.19 -10.63 9.40
CA ILE A 49 5.81 -9.22 9.52
C ILE A 49 4.46 -9.01 8.86
N LYS A 50 3.52 -8.47 9.62
CA LYS A 50 2.18 -8.16 9.14
C LYS A 50 2.15 -6.79 8.48
N LEU A 51 1.76 -6.74 7.22
CA LEU A 51 1.36 -5.53 6.53
C LEU A 51 -0.16 -5.55 6.35
N LYS A 52 -0.77 -4.38 6.39
CA LYS A 52 -2.14 -4.17 5.93
C LYS A 52 -2.06 -3.35 4.65
N VAL A 53 -2.67 -3.87 3.62
CA VAL A 53 -2.63 -3.28 2.27
C VAL A 53 -4.04 -3.11 1.73
N THR A 54 -4.21 -2.12 0.88
CA THR A 54 -5.43 -1.94 0.10
C THR A 54 -5.05 -1.98 -1.36
N CYS A 55 -5.60 -2.87 -2.15
CA CYS A 55 -5.38 -2.91 -3.58
C CYS A 55 -6.70 -2.92 -4.35
N SER A 56 -6.67 -2.31 -5.54
CA SER A 56 -7.81 -2.19 -6.43
C SER A 56 -8.23 -3.55 -6.99
N PRO A 57 -9.53 -3.77 -7.30
CA PRO A 57 -10.00 -4.96 -8.01
C PRO A 57 -9.34 -5.19 -9.37
N ASP A 58 -8.83 -4.14 -10.01
CA ASP A 58 -8.17 -4.20 -11.31
C ASP A 58 -6.69 -4.60 -11.22
N THR A 59 -6.17 -4.79 -10.01
CA THR A 59 -4.78 -5.20 -9.78
C THR A 59 -4.52 -6.56 -10.40
N THR A 60 -3.47 -6.65 -11.21
CA THR A 60 -3.03 -7.89 -11.89
C THR A 60 -1.78 -8.48 -11.27
N SER A 61 -1.01 -7.67 -10.53
CA SER A 61 0.21 -8.08 -9.85
C SER A 61 0.39 -7.24 -8.59
N ALA A 62 0.90 -7.83 -7.53
CA ALA A 62 1.19 -7.14 -6.28
C ALA A 62 2.38 -7.77 -5.57
N GLU A 63 3.38 -6.96 -5.29
CA GLU A 63 4.61 -7.36 -4.63
C GLU A 63 4.92 -6.42 -3.46
N ALA A 64 5.49 -6.96 -2.42
CA ALA A 64 5.96 -6.19 -1.27
C ALA A 64 7.38 -6.59 -0.91
N ASP A 65 8.20 -5.62 -0.58
CA ASP A 65 9.53 -5.82 0.00
C ASP A 65 9.72 -4.96 1.25
N LEU A 66 10.59 -5.41 2.13
CA LEU A 66 10.96 -4.72 3.35
C LEU A 66 12.31 -5.20 3.89
N TYR A 67 12.89 -4.42 4.78
CA TYR A 67 14.02 -4.83 5.60
C TYR A 67 13.58 -5.00 7.05
N LEU A 68 14.07 -6.06 7.69
CA LEU A 68 13.94 -6.27 9.13
C LEU A 68 15.31 -6.20 9.78
N THR A 69 15.45 -5.33 10.76
CA THR A 69 16.68 -5.13 11.53
C THR A 69 16.43 -5.40 13.00
N GLN A 70 17.28 -6.20 13.62
CA GLN A 70 17.23 -6.46 15.05
C GLN A 70 18.63 -6.51 15.63
N VAL A 71 18.80 -6.01 16.85
CA VAL A 71 20.02 -6.20 17.62
C VAL A 71 19.91 -7.51 18.40
N THR A 72 20.79 -8.45 18.10
CA THR A 72 20.80 -9.77 18.70
C THR A 72 22.21 -10.09 19.17
N HIS A 73 22.39 -10.45 20.43
CA HIS A 73 23.71 -10.69 21.05
C HIS A 73 24.71 -9.54 20.82
N GLY A 74 24.23 -8.30 20.90
CA GLY A 74 25.06 -7.11 20.65
C GLY A 74 25.42 -6.85 19.19
N THR A 75 24.92 -7.66 18.27
CA THR A 75 25.14 -7.52 16.82
C THR A 75 23.88 -7.03 16.14
N VAL A 76 24.01 -6.02 15.28
CA VAL A 76 22.95 -5.58 14.40
C VAL A 76 22.88 -6.52 13.21
N GLN A 77 21.74 -7.12 12.98
CA GLN A 77 21.49 -7.91 11.78
C GLN A 77 20.31 -7.34 11.01
N THR A 78 20.44 -7.32 9.71
CA THR A 78 19.40 -6.84 8.78
C THR A 78 19.17 -7.87 7.69
N GLN A 79 17.93 -8.11 7.37
CA GLN A 79 17.55 -9.01 6.29
C GLN A 79 16.44 -8.40 5.46
N GLU A 80 16.61 -8.47 4.16
CA GLU A 80 15.58 -8.15 3.18
C GLU A 80 14.63 -9.34 2.99
N ALA A 81 13.37 -9.02 2.77
CA ALA A 81 12.37 -9.99 2.35
C ALA A 81 11.48 -9.37 1.27
N ALA A 82 11.18 -10.16 0.26
CA ALA A 82 10.27 -9.80 -0.81
C ALA A 82 9.25 -10.92 -1.03
N VAL A 83 8.01 -10.56 -1.32
CA VAL A 83 6.94 -11.52 -1.57
C VAL A 83 5.95 -10.99 -2.60
N SER A 84 5.55 -11.84 -3.52
CA SER A 84 4.35 -11.60 -4.33
C SER A 84 3.13 -12.01 -3.50
N PHE A 85 2.18 -11.11 -3.33
CA PHE A 85 1.01 -11.36 -2.50
C PHE A 85 -0.32 -11.34 -3.27
N TYR A 86 -0.27 -11.13 -4.57
CA TYR A 86 -1.46 -11.05 -5.42
C TYR A 86 -2.41 -12.25 -5.26
N ASN A 87 -1.85 -13.46 -5.13
CA ASN A 87 -2.65 -14.68 -4.94
C ASN A 87 -2.97 -14.98 -3.46
N SER A 88 -2.45 -14.18 -2.53
CA SER A 88 -2.62 -14.38 -1.09
C SER A 88 -3.68 -13.49 -0.48
N VAL A 89 -4.13 -12.48 -1.20
CA VAL A 89 -5.15 -11.52 -0.79
C VAL A 89 -6.15 -11.32 -1.92
N GLU A 90 -7.34 -10.90 -1.54
CA GLU A 90 -8.35 -10.48 -2.50
C GLU A 90 -8.25 -8.96 -2.70
N CYS A 91 -7.78 -8.53 -3.88
CA CYS A 91 -7.76 -7.12 -4.24
C CYS A 91 -9.17 -6.64 -4.54
N SER A 92 -9.88 -6.22 -3.52
CA SER A 92 -11.30 -5.81 -3.60
C SER A 92 -11.52 -4.33 -3.26
N GLY A 93 -10.45 -3.57 -3.02
CA GLY A 93 -10.50 -2.21 -2.49
C GLY A 93 -10.60 -2.17 -0.96
N ASN A 94 -10.73 -3.30 -0.28
CA ASN A 94 -10.74 -3.40 1.17
C ASN A 94 -9.33 -3.62 1.74
N GLU A 95 -9.17 -3.31 3.03
CA GLU A 95 -7.92 -3.56 3.74
C GLU A 95 -7.75 -5.07 3.99
N GLU A 96 -6.63 -5.61 3.52
CA GLU A 96 -6.24 -7.01 3.66
C GLU A 96 -4.92 -7.15 4.43
N ALA A 97 -4.74 -8.24 5.13
CA ALA A 97 -3.51 -8.54 5.84
C ALA A 97 -2.59 -9.42 4.98
N VAL A 98 -1.35 -8.97 4.82
CA VAL A 98 -0.28 -9.73 4.17
C VAL A 98 0.79 -10.04 5.20
N TRP A 99 1.25 -11.29 5.26
CA TRP A 99 2.33 -11.72 6.13
C TRP A 99 3.59 -11.94 5.33
N ILE A 100 4.64 -11.18 5.63
CA ILE A 100 5.94 -11.25 4.96
C ILE A 100 6.88 -12.10 5.79
N PRO A 101 7.34 -13.25 5.27
CA PRO A 101 8.30 -14.09 5.96
C PRO A 101 9.72 -13.54 5.80
N VAL A 102 10.32 -13.07 6.87
CA VAL A 102 11.71 -12.64 6.90
C VAL A 102 12.56 -13.75 7.48
N ARG A 103 13.30 -14.44 6.64
CA ARG A 103 14.24 -15.48 7.07
C ARG A 103 15.41 -14.83 7.78
N ARG A 104 16.01 -15.54 8.76
CA ARG A 104 17.25 -15.05 9.35
C ARG A 104 18.34 -14.92 8.30
N PRO A 105 19.30 -13.99 8.44
CA PRO A 105 20.47 -13.91 7.55
C PRO A 105 21.25 -15.23 7.53
N THR A 106 21.80 -15.59 6.39
CA THR A 106 22.67 -16.77 6.27
C THR A 106 23.87 -16.59 7.18
N GLY A 107 24.11 -17.55 8.09
CA GLY A 107 25.15 -17.44 9.12
C GLY A 107 24.84 -16.47 10.26
N GLY A 108 23.69 -15.78 10.20
CA GLY A 108 23.23 -14.87 11.23
C GLY A 108 22.58 -15.54 12.42
N TYR A 109 22.24 -14.75 13.43
CA TYR A 109 21.51 -15.20 14.61
C TYR A 109 20.04 -15.45 14.27
N LYS A 110 19.41 -16.31 15.07
CA LYS A 110 17.95 -16.46 15.05
C LYS A 110 17.30 -15.14 15.49
N TRP A 111 16.12 -14.87 14.95
CA TRP A 111 15.29 -13.78 15.46
C TRP A 111 14.92 -14.03 16.92
N VAL A 112 14.84 -13.00 17.72
CA VAL A 112 14.48 -13.11 19.13
C VAL A 112 13.24 -12.28 19.47
N LYS A 113 12.53 -12.67 20.50
CA LYS A 113 11.41 -11.88 21.00
C LYS A 113 11.88 -10.49 21.43
N GLY A 114 11.10 -9.47 21.12
CA GLY A 114 11.41 -8.09 21.46
C GLY A 114 11.33 -7.15 20.27
N ALA A 115 11.91 -5.98 20.45
CA ALA A 115 11.87 -4.92 19.46
C ALA A 115 12.71 -5.27 18.22
N ALA A 116 12.16 -4.99 17.05
CA ALA A 116 12.84 -5.02 15.77
C ALA A 116 12.37 -3.84 14.93
N ARG A 117 13.17 -3.36 13.99
CA ARG A 117 12.78 -2.28 13.08
C ARG A 117 12.48 -2.85 11.71
N VAL A 118 11.27 -2.58 11.25
CA VAL A 118 10.91 -2.73 9.84
C VAL A 118 11.21 -1.41 9.15
N SER A 119 11.89 -1.44 8.01
CA SER A 119 12.23 -0.24 7.23
C SER A 119 12.05 -0.47 5.75
N ASP A 120 12.03 0.63 5.00
CA ASP A 120 11.98 0.66 3.55
C ASP A 120 10.92 -0.30 2.96
N VAL A 121 9.71 -0.18 3.48
CA VAL A 121 8.59 -1.00 3.00
C VAL A 121 8.12 -0.43 1.68
N ASN A 122 8.26 -1.21 0.62
CA ASN A 122 7.77 -0.87 -0.70
C ASN A 122 6.68 -1.84 -1.11
N ILE A 123 5.66 -1.31 -1.75
CA ILE A 123 4.65 -2.10 -2.44
C ILE A 123 4.57 -1.62 -3.87
N VAL A 124 4.61 -2.57 -4.78
CA VAL A 124 4.39 -2.35 -6.20
C VAL A 124 3.13 -3.12 -6.58
N THR A 125 2.17 -2.42 -7.13
CA THR A 125 0.98 -3.03 -7.72
C THR A 125 0.91 -2.64 -9.19
N GLU A 126 0.45 -3.56 -10.01
CA GLU A 126 0.25 -3.35 -11.44
C GLU A 126 -1.23 -3.54 -11.77
N ASP A 127 -1.75 -2.70 -12.63
CA ASP A 127 -3.04 -2.85 -13.26
C ASP A 127 -2.94 -2.53 -14.77
N PRO A 128 -4.02 -2.64 -15.56
CA PRO A 128 -3.97 -2.33 -16.99
C PRO A 128 -3.55 -0.91 -17.33
N SER A 129 -3.56 0.03 -16.37
CA SER A 129 -3.15 1.43 -16.59
C SER A 129 -1.69 1.70 -16.26
N GLY A 130 -0.99 0.79 -15.60
CA GLY A 130 0.43 0.90 -15.26
C GLY A 130 0.80 0.39 -13.87
N ASP A 131 2.00 0.76 -13.42
CA ASP A 131 2.56 0.40 -12.14
C ASP A 131 2.33 1.50 -11.11
N PHE A 132 1.98 1.12 -9.90
CA PHE A 132 1.80 2.01 -8.75
C PHE A 132 2.77 1.62 -7.65
N TYR A 133 3.45 2.63 -7.09
CA TYR A 133 4.46 2.45 -6.06
C TYR A 133 4.00 3.13 -4.77
N SER A 134 4.07 2.41 -3.67
CA SER A 134 3.84 2.94 -2.34
C SER A 134 5.03 2.63 -1.45
N HIS A 135 5.45 3.60 -0.65
CA HIS A 135 6.60 3.49 0.23
C HIS A 135 6.25 3.93 1.65
N LEU A 136 6.81 3.23 2.65
CA LEU A 136 6.82 3.64 4.04
C LEU A 136 8.24 3.54 4.60
N ASP A 137 8.65 4.55 5.35
CA ASP A 137 9.97 4.59 6.00
C ASP A 137 10.17 3.47 7.02
N GLY A 138 9.08 3.01 7.62
CA GLY A 138 9.08 1.91 8.55
C GLY A 138 8.66 2.27 9.96
N ARG A 139 8.73 1.28 10.85
CA ARG A 139 8.43 1.42 12.28
C ARG A 139 9.07 0.33 13.10
N THR A 140 9.13 0.54 14.40
CA THR A 140 9.45 -0.52 15.35
C THR A 140 8.26 -1.45 15.54
N VAL A 141 8.52 -2.76 15.44
CA VAL A 141 7.58 -3.84 15.72
C VAL A 141 8.09 -4.67 16.89
N HIS A 142 7.19 -5.40 17.55
CA HIS A 142 7.56 -6.33 18.60
C HIS A 142 7.38 -7.77 18.11
N LEU A 143 8.47 -8.51 18.03
CA LEU A 143 8.44 -9.93 17.72
C LEU A 143 8.04 -10.75 18.96
N ARG A 144 7.11 -11.70 18.81
CA ARG A 144 6.54 -12.53 19.89
C ARG A 144 6.38 -13.99 19.49
#